data_ac83dc61b50ab3280113cf6c6aa6e886
#
_entry.id   ac83dc61b50ab3280113cf6c6aa6e886
#
_cell.length_a   1.000
_cell.length_b   1.000
_cell.length_c   1.000
_cell.angle_alpha   90.00
_cell.angle_beta   90.00
_cell.angle_gamma   90.00
#
_symmetry.space_group_name_H-M   'P 1'
#
loop_
_entity.id
_entity.type
_entity.pdbx_description
1 polymer ?
#
loop_
_entity_poly.entity_id
_entity_poly.type
_entity_poly.pdbx_seq_one_letter_code
_entity_poly.pdbx_strand_id
1 'polypeptide(L)' 'MQHEHKKYVFFIDKQKFDTTESHLTVRQILVDFAKVNPNENILVLAHGMQELKDLEQVIELHEGIKFTIFNQKPTPVS' A
#
# COMPACT_ATOMS: atom_id res chain seq x y z
N MET A 1 11.02 15.32 27.87
CA MET A 1 10.00 14.39 27.46
C MET A 1 10.30 13.78 26.12
N GLN A 2 10.36 12.52 26.09
CA GLN A 2 10.68 11.77 24.91
C GLN A 2 9.42 11.32 24.21
N HIS A 3 9.33 11.60 22.96
CA HIS A 3 8.27 11.03 22.15
C HIS A 3 8.90 10.01 21.26
N GLU A 4 8.62 8.77 21.55
CA GLU A 4 9.10 7.73 20.69
C GLU A 4 8.19 7.65 19.50
N HIS A 5 8.77 7.87 18.35
CA HIS A 5 8.04 7.73 17.12
C HIS A 5 8.18 6.30 16.66
N LYS A 6 7.13 5.53 16.91
CA LYS A 6 7.13 4.16 16.45
C LYS A 6 7.05 4.13 14.94
N LYS A 7 7.94 3.39 14.33
CA LYS A 7 7.92 3.24 12.89
C LYS A 7 7.29 1.91 12.52
N TYR A 8 6.48 1.96 11.49
CA TYR A 8 5.82 0.77 10.97
C TYR A 8 6.47 0.42 9.65
N VAL A 9 6.99 -0.79 9.58
CA VAL A 9 7.69 -1.26 8.39
C VAL A 9 6.72 -2.09 7.57
N PHE A 10 6.66 -1.81 6.29
CA PHE A 10 5.85 -2.59 5.38
C PHE A 10 6.58 -2.74 4.06
N PHE A 11 6.10 -3.67 3.25
CA PHE A 11 6.73 -3.99 1.98
C PHE A 11 5.72 -3.86 0.87
N ILE A 12 6.15 -3.32 -0.25
CA ILE A 12 5.36 -3.31 -1.47
C ILE A 12 6.21 -4.04 -2.50
N ASP A 13 5.71 -5.18 -2.95
CA ASP A 13 6.48 -6.11 -3.76
C ASP A 13 7.73 -6.49 -2.97
N LYS A 14 8.87 -6.16 -3.43
CA LYS A 14 10.10 -6.49 -2.71
C LYS A 14 10.76 -5.27 -2.11
N GLN A 15 10.06 -4.17 -2.10
CA GLN A 15 10.63 -2.91 -1.65
C GLN A 15 10.16 -2.60 -0.24
N LYS A 16 11.11 -2.24 0.61
CA LYS A 16 10.82 -1.95 2.00
C LYS A 16 10.52 -0.49 2.19
N PHE A 17 9.49 -0.21 2.96
CA PHE A 17 9.09 1.15 3.32
C PHE A 17 8.86 1.23 4.82
N ASP A 18 8.93 2.44 5.34
CA ASP A 18 8.54 2.66 6.72
C ASP A 18 7.81 3.99 6.84
N THR A 19 7.04 4.10 7.91
CA THR A 19 6.27 5.31 8.16
C THR A 19 5.97 5.38 9.65
N THR A 20 5.73 6.58 10.14
CA THR A 20 5.32 6.76 11.53
C THR A 20 3.80 6.72 11.67
N GLU A 21 3.08 6.65 10.56
CA GLU A 21 1.62 6.56 10.59
C GLU A 21 1.19 5.14 10.87
N SER A 22 0.28 4.98 11.81
CA SER A 22 -0.25 3.65 12.09
C SER A 22 -1.32 3.21 11.10
N HIS A 23 -1.90 4.15 10.38
CA HIS A 23 -2.95 3.88 9.41
C HIS A 23 -2.67 4.65 8.13
N LEU A 24 -2.86 4.01 7.00
CA LEU A 24 -2.74 4.65 5.70
C LEU A 24 -3.92 4.21 4.86
N THR A 25 -4.39 5.11 3.99
CA THR A 25 -5.39 4.69 3.02
C THR A 25 -4.70 3.96 1.88
N VAL A 26 -5.49 3.16 1.16
CA VAL A 26 -4.98 2.47 -0.02
C VAL A 26 -4.39 3.49 -0.99
N ARG A 27 -5.07 4.63 -1.16
CA ARG A 27 -4.58 5.68 -2.04
C ARG A 27 -3.20 6.18 -1.61
N GLN A 28 -3.01 6.39 -0.31
CA GLN A 28 -1.73 6.87 0.18
C GLN A 28 -0.61 5.86 -0.09
N ILE A 29 -0.90 4.59 0.08
CA ILE A 29 0.10 3.56 -0.17
C ILE A 29 0.48 3.55 -1.64
N LEU A 30 -0.49 3.67 -2.52
CA LEU A 30 -0.22 3.64 -3.96
C LEU A 30 0.46 4.91 -4.45
N VAL A 31 0.03 6.06 -3.97
CA VAL A 31 0.52 7.35 -4.47
C VAL A 31 1.78 7.80 -3.77
N ASP A 32 1.77 7.77 -2.44
CA ASP A 32 2.86 8.37 -1.68
C ASP A 32 4.06 7.44 -1.55
N PHE A 33 3.83 6.14 -1.53
CA PHE A 33 4.90 5.18 -1.32
C PHE A 33 5.27 4.45 -2.60
N ALA A 34 4.31 3.82 -3.23
CA ALA A 34 4.59 3.09 -4.47
C ALA A 34 4.77 4.02 -5.65
N LYS A 35 4.20 5.20 -5.59
CA LYS A 35 4.31 6.23 -6.63
C LYS A 35 3.80 5.72 -7.97
N VAL A 36 2.63 5.12 -7.92
CA VAL A 36 1.95 4.63 -9.11
C VAL A 36 0.57 5.25 -9.19
N ASN A 37 -0.02 5.17 -10.36
CA ASN A 37 -1.35 5.72 -10.60
C ASN A 37 -2.39 4.83 -9.93
N PRO A 38 -3.15 5.35 -8.96
CA PRO A 38 -4.13 4.51 -8.26
C PRO A 38 -5.29 4.07 -9.14
N ASN A 39 -5.51 4.74 -10.26
CA ASN A 39 -6.57 4.34 -11.17
C ASN A 39 -6.18 3.20 -12.09
N GLU A 40 -4.90 2.90 -12.15
CA GLU A 40 -4.38 1.86 -13.03
C GLU A 40 -3.75 0.71 -12.29
N ASN A 41 -3.78 0.76 -10.97
CA ASN A 41 -3.11 -0.25 -10.17
C ASN A 41 -3.99 -0.66 -9.01
N ILE A 42 -3.94 -1.94 -8.67
CA ILE A 42 -4.65 -2.45 -7.51
C ILE A 42 -3.64 -2.87 -6.47
N LEU A 43 -3.87 -2.43 -5.25
CA LEU A 43 -3.07 -2.87 -4.12
C LEU A 43 -3.65 -4.17 -3.59
N VAL A 44 -2.79 -5.15 -3.40
CA VAL A 44 -3.20 -6.46 -2.91
C VAL A 44 -2.45 -6.75 -1.64
N LEU A 45 -3.18 -7.14 -0.60
CA LEU A 45 -2.58 -7.61 0.63
C LEU A 45 -2.03 -8.99 0.37
N ALA A 46 -0.70 -9.14 0.46
CA ALA A 46 -0.05 -10.38 0.04
C ALA A 46 -0.52 -11.57 0.87
N HIS A 47 -0.75 -11.34 2.15
CA HIS A 47 -1.25 -12.40 3.01
C HIS A 47 -2.72 -12.64 2.66
N GLY A 48 -3.00 -13.74 2.01
CA GLY A 48 -4.35 -14.08 1.60
C GLY A 48 -4.73 -13.51 0.24
N MET A 49 -3.84 -12.78 -0.41
CA MET A 49 -4.09 -12.21 -1.74
C MET A 49 -5.40 -11.44 -1.81
N GLN A 50 -5.62 -10.59 -0.83
CA GLN A 50 -6.84 -9.81 -0.76
C GLN A 50 -6.69 -8.52 -1.55
N GLU A 51 -7.57 -8.31 -2.51
CA GLU A 51 -7.54 -7.10 -3.32
C GLU A 51 -8.16 -5.94 -2.55
N LEU A 52 -7.45 -4.83 -2.53
CA LEU A 52 -7.89 -3.63 -1.83
C LEU A 52 -8.28 -2.60 -2.88
N LYS A 53 -9.53 -2.70 -3.33
CA LYS A 53 -9.98 -1.87 -4.45
C LYS A 53 -10.50 -0.51 -4.04
N ASP A 54 -10.86 -0.36 -2.78
CA ASP A 54 -11.40 0.90 -2.28
C ASP A 54 -10.24 1.81 -1.90
N LEU A 55 -10.02 2.85 -2.67
CA LEU A 55 -8.90 3.76 -2.45
C LEU A 55 -9.00 4.52 -1.14
N GLU A 56 -10.21 4.63 -0.61
CA GLU A 56 -10.42 5.33 0.66
C GLU A 56 -10.36 4.40 1.85
N GLN A 57 -10.16 3.13 1.62
CA GLN A 57 -10.08 2.17 2.72
C GLN A 57 -8.84 2.44 3.55
N VAL A 58 -9.03 2.45 4.86
CA VAL A 58 -7.93 2.66 5.80
C VAL A 58 -7.32 1.31 6.15
N ILE A 59 -6.01 1.23 5.99
CA ILE A 59 -5.27 0.02 6.30
C ILE A 59 -4.52 0.26 7.60
N GLU A 60 -4.76 -0.60 8.57
CA GLU A 60 -4.02 -0.55 9.82
C GLU A 60 -2.70 -1.27 9.63
N LEU A 61 -1.61 -0.54 9.81
CA LEU A 61 -0.29 -1.09 9.60
C LEU A 61 0.18 -1.84 10.82
N HIS A 62 0.85 -2.93 10.59
CA HIS A 62 1.57 -3.64 11.64
C HIS A 62 2.87 -4.12 11.03
N GLU A 63 3.77 -4.49 11.89
CA GLU A 63 5.13 -4.73 11.46
C GLU A 63 5.20 -5.89 10.48
N GLY A 64 5.87 -5.64 9.35
CA GLY A 64 6.08 -6.68 8.37
C GLY A 64 4.93 -6.93 7.42
N ILE A 65 3.93 -6.04 7.44
CA ILE A 65 2.81 -6.22 6.51
C ILE A 65 3.32 -6.09 5.06
N LYS A 66 2.81 -6.95 4.20
CA LYS A 66 3.30 -7.02 2.81
C LYS A 66 2.17 -6.78 1.83
N PHE A 67 2.49 -6.00 0.82
CA PHE A 67 1.55 -5.70 -0.26
C PHE A 67 2.17 -6.04 -1.59
N THR A 68 1.32 -6.24 -2.58
CA THR A 68 1.72 -6.43 -3.97
C THR A 68 0.86 -5.52 -4.83
N ILE A 69 1.40 -5.03 -5.92
CA ILE A 69 0.67 -4.16 -6.81
C ILE A 69 0.48 -4.86 -8.15
N PHE A 70 -0.77 -4.90 -8.61
CA PHE A 70 -1.10 -5.41 -9.92
C PHE A 70 -1.53 -4.26 -10.80
N ASN A 71 -0.90 -4.15 -11.95
CA ASN A 71 -1.25 -3.12 -12.91
C ASN A 71 -2.48 -3.53 -13.68
N GLN A 72 -3.46 -2.63 -13.76
CA GLN A 72 -4.71 -2.91 -14.45
C GLN A 72 -4.93 -1.93 -15.58
N LYS A 73 -3.96 -1.81 -16.43
CA LYS A 73 -4.16 -0.95 -17.58
C LYS A 73 -5.29 -1.49 -18.44
N PRO A 74 -6.16 -0.60 -18.90
CA PRO A 74 -7.17 -1.04 -19.82
C PRO A 74 -6.51 -1.62 -21.08
N THR A 75 -7.02 -2.76 -21.49
CA THR A 75 -6.50 -3.38 -22.70
C THR A 75 -6.82 -2.47 -23.87
N PRO A 76 -5.81 -2.09 -24.63
CA PRO A 76 -6.11 -1.26 -25.81
C PRO A 76 -6.99 -2.05 -26.78
N VAL A 77 -8.01 -1.40 -27.22
CA VAL A 77 -8.89 -1.96 -28.20
C VAL A 77 -8.30 -1.66 -29.56
N SER A 78 -8.00 -2.68 -30.25
CA SER A 78 -7.47 -2.48 -31.59
C SER A 78 -8.50 -2.76 -32.64
#